data_885981318bb3f765ba5d920a2bbed698
#
_entry.id   885981318bb3f765ba5d920a2bbed698
#
_cell.length_a   1.000
_cell.length_b   1.000
_cell.length_c   1.000
_cell.angle_alpha   90.00
_cell.angle_beta   90.00
_cell.angle_gamma   90.00
#
_symmetry.space_group_name_H-M   'P 1'
#
loop_
_entity.id
_entity.type
_entity.pdbx_description
1 polymer ?
#
loop_
_entity_poly.entity_id
_entity_poly.type
_entity_poly.pdbx_seq_one_letter_code
_entity_poly.pdbx_strand_id
1 'polypeptide(L)'
;MENKVHMAAFSGMGAAPTPMAFPELFSALQQGVVDGQENPVTVITASKFWEVQKYVSLTGHVYSPAAVLASPVLLDGLTEEQRGWFAEAAKASAAATRAEVNRLEEAGVALLRENGMEVITDIDKAPFAALAEEASYSVYTDQYGGEMIERIKAVE
;
A
#
# COMPACT_ATOMS: atom_id res chain seq x y z
N MET A 1 -6.53 -7.07 -2.87
CA MET A 1 -6.16 -7.37 -1.46
C MET A 1 -7.36 -7.95 -0.73
N GLU A 2 -7.21 -9.00 0.08
CA GLU A 2 -8.33 -9.64 0.82
C GLU A 2 -8.68 -8.92 2.14
N ASN A 3 -8.44 -7.62 2.22
CA ASN A 3 -8.73 -6.82 3.41
C ASN A 3 -10.13 -6.23 3.33
N LYS A 4 -10.99 -6.59 4.30
CA LYS A 4 -12.41 -6.16 4.31
C LYS A 4 -12.59 -4.65 4.39
N VAL A 5 -11.72 -3.95 5.12
CA VAL A 5 -11.76 -2.49 5.25
C VAL A 5 -11.42 -1.82 3.92
N HIS A 6 -10.36 -2.29 3.23
CA HIS A 6 -10.01 -1.80 1.89
C HIS A 6 -11.10 -2.09 0.87
N MET A 7 -11.67 -3.30 0.89
CA MET A 7 -12.78 -3.65 -0.01
C MET A 7 -13.99 -2.76 0.22
N ALA A 8 -14.33 -2.47 1.48
CA ALA A 8 -15.43 -1.56 1.81
C ALA A 8 -15.16 -0.14 1.30
N ALA A 9 -13.94 0.37 1.45
CA ALA A 9 -13.54 1.68 0.94
C ALA A 9 -13.75 1.78 -0.59
N PHE A 10 -13.24 0.80 -1.35
CA PHE A 10 -13.41 0.79 -2.80
C PHE A 10 -14.88 0.59 -3.22
N SER A 11 -15.64 -0.25 -2.51
CA SER A 11 -17.09 -0.38 -2.75
C SER A 11 -17.84 0.93 -2.50
N GLY A 12 -17.48 1.66 -1.45
CA GLY A 12 -18.05 2.97 -1.15
C GLY A 12 -17.78 4.01 -2.23
N MET A 13 -16.62 3.92 -2.88
CA MET A 13 -16.29 4.75 -4.04
C MET A 13 -16.96 4.28 -5.35
N GLY A 14 -17.79 3.23 -5.32
CA GLY A 14 -18.53 2.71 -6.48
C GLY A 14 -17.78 1.67 -7.30
N ALA A 15 -16.63 1.19 -6.85
CA ALA A 15 -15.91 0.10 -7.50
C ALA A 15 -16.46 -1.28 -7.08
N ALA A 16 -16.16 -2.32 -7.87
CA ALA A 16 -16.44 -3.72 -7.56
C ALA A 16 -15.12 -4.45 -7.18
N PRO A 17 -14.65 -4.35 -5.92
CA PRO A 17 -13.37 -4.94 -5.54
C PRO A 17 -13.39 -6.46 -5.66
N THR A 18 -12.47 -6.99 -6.44
CA THR A 18 -12.33 -8.41 -6.75
C THR A 18 -10.98 -8.91 -6.24
N PRO A 19 -10.90 -9.48 -5.03
CA PRO A 19 -9.66 -10.03 -4.50
C PRO A 19 -9.16 -11.19 -5.34
N MET A 20 -7.86 -11.20 -5.65
CA MET A 20 -7.21 -12.28 -6.37
C MET A 20 -5.74 -12.44 -5.94
N ALA A 21 -5.16 -13.58 -6.24
CA ALA A 21 -3.74 -13.82 -6.02
C ALA A 21 -2.89 -12.93 -6.94
N PHE A 22 -1.84 -12.32 -6.39
CA PHE A 22 -0.99 -11.37 -7.14
C PHE A 22 -0.41 -11.95 -8.45
N PRO A 23 0.04 -13.21 -8.52
CA PRO A 23 0.53 -13.80 -9.77
C PRO A 23 -0.50 -13.87 -10.90
N GLU A 24 -1.79 -13.83 -10.59
CA GLU A 24 -2.88 -13.89 -11.56
C GLU A 24 -3.26 -12.50 -12.11
N LEU A 25 -2.87 -11.43 -11.41
CA LEU A 25 -3.33 -10.08 -11.68
C LEU A 25 -2.97 -9.56 -13.06
N PHE A 26 -1.73 -9.78 -13.52
CA PHE A 26 -1.30 -9.33 -14.86
C PHE A 26 -2.18 -9.94 -15.97
N SER A 27 -2.40 -11.25 -15.90
CA SER A 27 -3.25 -11.96 -16.89
C SER A 27 -4.71 -11.54 -16.79
N ALA A 28 -5.22 -11.28 -15.59
CA ALA A 28 -6.58 -10.81 -15.38
C ALA A 28 -6.80 -9.41 -15.99
N LEU A 29 -5.84 -8.50 -15.82
CA LEU A 29 -5.84 -7.18 -16.46
C LEU A 29 -5.74 -7.29 -17.99
N GLN A 30 -4.84 -8.14 -18.50
CA GLN A 30 -4.64 -8.34 -19.92
C GLN A 30 -5.89 -8.89 -20.62
N GLN A 31 -6.63 -9.77 -19.94
CA GLN A 31 -7.85 -10.40 -20.45
C GLN A 31 -9.12 -9.58 -20.18
N GLY A 32 -9.02 -8.47 -19.44
CA GLY A 32 -10.18 -7.66 -19.05
C GLY A 32 -11.11 -8.34 -18.04
N VAL A 33 -10.60 -9.29 -17.25
CA VAL A 33 -11.34 -9.90 -16.14
C VAL A 33 -11.55 -8.87 -15.03
N VAL A 34 -10.57 -7.97 -14.85
CA VAL A 34 -10.67 -6.77 -14.01
C VAL A 34 -10.25 -5.55 -14.83
N ASP A 35 -10.89 -4.41 -14.59
CA ASP A 35 -10.67 -3.17 -15.34
C ASP A 35 -9.43 -2.41 -14.87
N GLY A 36 -9.03 -2.60 -13.62
CA GLY A 36 -7.90 -1.90 -13.01
C GLY A 36 -7.40 -2.60 -11.75
N GLN A 37 -6.38 -2.02 -11.15
CA GLN A 37 -5.75 -2.52 -9.93
C GLN A 37 -5.27 -1.35 -9.06
N GLU A 38 -5.02 -1.60 -7.80
CA GLU A 38 -4.33 -0.69 -6.90
C GLU A 38 -3.07 -1.35 -6.33
N ASN A 39 -1.97 -0.65 -6.40
CA ASN A 39 -0.68 -1.06 -5.85
C ASN A 39 0.26 0.16 -5.75
N PRO A 40 1.31 0.10 -4.94
CA PRO A 40 2.38 1.10 -4.94
C PRO A 40 3.07 1.22 -6.31
N VAL A 41 3.57 2.41 -6.64
CA VAL A 41 4.30 2.67 -7.89
C VAL A 41 5.44 1.67 -8.10
N THR A 42 6.15 1.32 -7.03
CA THR A 42 7.23 0.32 -7.06
C THR A 42 6.77 -1.06 -7.51
N VAL A 43 5.56 -1.47 -7.13
CA VAL A 43 4.97 -2.76 -7.55
C VAL A 43 4.49 -2.67 -9.00
N ILE A 44 3.85 -1.56 -9.38
CA ILE A 44 3.38 -1.31 -10.75
C ILE A 44 4.56 -1.36 -11.73
N THR A 45 5.69 -0.73 -11.38
CA THR A 45 6.88 -0.72 -12.22
C THR A 45 7.57 -2.08 -12.29
N ALA A 46 7.74 -2.76 -11.15
CA ALA A 46 8.36 -4.08 -11.12
C ALA A 46 7.56 -5.13 -11.91
N SER A 47 6.24 -4.99 -11.95
CA SER A 47 5.33 -5.89 -12.67
C SER A 47 5.04 -5.46 -14.11
N LYS A 48 5.62 -4.34 -14.56
CA LYS A 48 5.43 -3.77 -15.90
C LYS A 48 3.96 -3.59 -16.29
N PHE A 49 3.13 -3.12 -15.35
CA PHE A 49 1.70 -2.97 -15.61
C PHE A 49 1.36 -1.95 -16.69
N TRP A 50 2.32 -1.15 -17.15
CA TRP A 50 2.16 -0.32 -18.36
C TRP A 50 1.87 -1.12 -19.64
N GLU A 51 2.18 -2.43 -19.68
CA GLU A 51 1.86 -3.29 -20.82
C GLU A 51 0.37 -3.62 -20.91
N VAL A 52 -0.37 -3.50 -19.79
CA VAL A 52 -1.79 -3.90 -19.69
C VAL A 52 -2.69 -2.79 -19.13
N GLN A 53 -2.13 -1.66 -18.70
CA GLN A 53 -2.85 -0.52 -18.15
C GLN A 53 -2.33 0.78 -18.76
N LYS A 54 -3.25 1.65 -19.19
CA LYS A 54 -2.91 2.92 -19.84
C LYS A 54 -2.75 4.08 -18.86
N TYR A 55 -3.48 4.05 -17.77
CA TYR A 55 -3.57 5.15 -16.80
C TYR A 55 -3.10 4.72 -15.42
N VAL A 56 -2.49 5.65 -14.68
CA VAL A 56 -2.25 5.51 -13.25
C VAL A 56 -2.55 6.82 -12.54
N SER A 57 -3.33 6.74 -11.47
CA SER A 57 -3.68 7.87 -10.61
C SER A 57 -2.94 7.77 -9.29
N LEU A 58 -2.14 8.79 -8.95
CA LEU A 58 -1.35 8.81 -7.71
C LEU A 58 -2.21 9.28 -6.53
N THR A 59 -3.14 8.45 -6.11
CA THR A 59 -4.11 8.77 -5.08
C THR A 59 -3.53 8.78 -3.67
N GLY A 60 -2.52 7.95 -3.39
CA GLY A 60 -1.94 7.81 -2.05
C GLY A 60 -2.96 7.35 -1.01
N HIS A 61 -3.88 6.49 -1.40
CA HIS A 61 -5.06 6.08 -0.62
C HIS A 61 -4.77 5.06 0.48
N VAL A 62 -3.59 4.44 0.50
CA VAL A 62 -3.18 3.48 1.53
C VAL A 62 -1.80 3.84 2.06
N TYR A 63 -1.66 3.89 3.38
CA TYR A 63 -0.38 3.89 4.07
C TYR A 63 -0.14 2.51 4.69
N SER A 64 0.86 1.79 4.20
CA SER A 64 1.18 0.42 4.64
C SER A 64 2.56 0.38 5.32
N PRO A 65 2.66 0.66 6.62
CA PRO A 65 3.92 0.56 7.33
C PRO A 65 4.36 -0.90 7.44
N ALA A 66 5.65 -1.16 7.22
CA ALA A 66 6.26 -2.45 7.49
C ALA A 66 7.00 -2.42 8.82
N ALA A 67 6.86 -3.48 9.61
CA ALA A 67 7.58 -3.66 10.86
C ALA A 67 8.63 -4.76 10.71
N VAL A 68 9.82 -4.51 11.24
CA VAL A 68 10.84 -5.56 11.42
C VAL A 68 10.54 -6.30 12.72
N LEU A 69 10.21 -7.57 12.60
CA LEU A 69 9.84 -8.41 13.74
C LEU A 69 10.91 -9.48 13.99
N ALA A 70 11.18 -9.74 15.24
CA ALA A 70 12.02 -10.86 15.66
C ALA A 70 11.24 -11.77 16.63
N SER A 71 11.43 -13.08 16.52
CA SER A 71 10.82 -14.04 17.44
C SER A 71 11.37 -13.85 18.86
N PRO A 72 10.52 -13.87 19.92
CA PRO A 72 10.99 -13.90 21.30
C PRO A 72 11.99 -15.06 21.55
N VAL A 73 11.74 -16.25 20.98
CA VAL A 73 12.65 -17.40 21.11
C VAL A 73 14.05 -17.09 20.59
N LEU A 74 14.15 -16.37 19.45
CA LEU A 74 15.45 -15.90 18.96
C LEU A 74 16.08 -14.93 19.94
N LEU A 75 15.35 -13.91 20.38
CA LEU A 75 15.87 -12.87 21.23
C LEU A 75 16.30 -13.38 22.60
N ASP A 76 15.62 -14.38 23.16
CA ASP A 76 15.95 -14.99 24.44
C ASP A 76 17.24 -15.82 24.39
N GLY A 77 17.58 -16.34 23.21
CA GLY A 77 18.86 -17.05 22.96
C GLY A 77 20.08 -16.15 22.76
N LEU A 78 19.89 -14.82 22.63
CA LEU A 78 20.96 -13.87 22.37
C LEU A 78 21.54 -13.25 23.65
N THR A 79 22.85 -12.97 23.64
CA THR A 79 23.46 -12.11 24.66
C THR A 79 22.95 -10.68 24.55
N GLU A 80 23.13 -9.85 25.58
CA GLU A 80 22.77 -8.44 25.55
C GLU A 80 23.49 -7.68 24.42
N GLU A 81 24.76 -7.96 24.19
CA GLU A 81 25.54 -7.39 23.10
C GLU A 81 24.94 -7.75 21.72
N GLN A 82 24.58 -9.01 21.52
CA GLN A 82 23.95 -9.47 20.28
C GLN A 82 22.58 -8.84 20.05
N ARG A 83 21.76 -8.68 21.11
CA ARG A 83 20.48 -7.94 21.02
C ARG A 83 20.71 -6.48 20.60
N GLY A 84 21.77 -5.85 21.10
CA GLY A 84 22.19 -4.52 20.65
C GLY A 84 22.46 -4.47 19.16
N TRP A 85 23.23 -5.41 18.63
CA TRP A 85 23.51 -5.50 17.18
C TRP A 85 22.24 -5.69 16.34
N PHE A 86 21.30 -6.53 16.80
CA PHE A 86 20.00 -6.69 16.12
C PHE A 86 19.18 -5.40 16.09
N ALA A 87 19.15 -4.67 17.19
CA ALA A 87 18.43 -3.39 17.27
C ALA A 87 19.06 -2.33 16.35
N GLU A 88 20.38 -2.24 16.31
CA GLU A 88 21.09 -1.33 15.40
C GLU A 88 20.89 -1.71 13.94
N ALA A 89 20.99 -2.99 13.60
CA ALA A 89 20.75 -3.48 12.26
C ALA A 89 19.31 -3.20 11.79
N ALA A 90 18.31 -3.37 12.67
CA ALA A 90 16.92 -3.07 12.37
C ALA A 90 16.70 -1.57 12.07
N LYS A 91 17.32 -0.68 12.86
CA LYS A 91 17.28 0.77 12.62
C LYS A 91 17.92 1.15 11.28
N ALA A 92 19.12 0.60 11.01
CA ALA A 92 19.82 0.84 9.75
C ALA A 92 19.02 0.32 8.54
N SER A 93 18.44 -0.88 8.66
CA SER A 93 17.55 -1.45 7.63
C SER A 93 16.34 -0.58 7.37
N ALA A 94 15.66 -0.10 8.42
CA ALA A 94 14.50 0.78 8.28
C ALA A 94 14.85 2.10 7.56
N ALA A 95 15.98 2.70 7.91
CA ALA A 95 16.45 3.93 7.25
C ALA A 95 16.79 3.71 5.78
N ALA A 96 17.54 2.63 5.47
CA ALA A 96 17.90 2.28 4.10
C ALA A 96 16.67 1.93 3.25
N THR A 97 15.73 1.17 3.80
CA THR A 97 14.51 0.79 3.10
C THR A 97 13.65 2.03 2.75
N ARG A 98 13.48 2.97 3.70
CA ARG A 98 12.72 4.21 3.43
C ARG A 98 13.39 5.05 2.34
N ALA A 99 14.70 5.22 2.39
CA ALA A 99 15.43 5.97 1.38
C ALA A 99 15.28 5.33 -0.01
N GLU A 100 15.40 4.01 -0.09
CA GLU A 100 15.28 3.29 -1.36
C GLU A 100 13.84 3.30 -1.91
N VAL A 101 12.83 3.12 -1.07
CA VAL A 101 11.41 3.20 -1.49
C VAL A 101 11.12 4.58 -2.06
N ASN A 102 11.51 5.66 -1.38
CA ASN A 102 11.30 7.03 -1.88
C ASN A 102 11.98 7.23 -3.24
N ARG A 103 13.23 6.78 -3.36
CA ARG A 103 13.97 6.86 -4.63
C ARG A 103 13.29 6.08 -5.76
N LEU A 104 12.79 4.88 -5.46
CA LEU A 104 12.11 4.03 -6.44
C LEU A 104 10.73 4.58 -6.83
N GLU A 105 10.00 5.21 -5.91
CA GLU A 105 8.73 5.86 -6.21
C GLU A 105 8.92 7.06 -7.14
N GLU A 106 9.89 7.92 -6.86
CA GLU A 106 10.21 9.06 -7.72
C GLU A 106 10.67 8.61 -9.13
N ALA A 107 11.61 7.66 -9.18
CA ALA A 107 12.08 7.10 -10.44
C ALA A 107 10.97 6.33 -11.18
N GLY A 108 10.08 5.67 -10.46
CA GLY A 108 8.99 4.89 -11.00
C GLY A 108 7.99 5.73 -11.79
N VAL A 109 7.65 6.92 -11.31
CA VAL A 109 6.77 7.85 -12.03
C VAL A 109 7.34 8.22 -13.41
N ALA A 110 8.64 8.50 -13.47
CA ALA A 110 9.31 8.78 -14.75
C ALA A 110 9.28 7.57 -15.68
N LEU A 111 9.60 6.39 -15.13
CA LEU A 111 9.61 5.13 -15.88
C LEU A 111 8.21 4.76 -16.45
N LEU A 112 7.15 5.00 -15.70
CA LEU A 112 5.78 4.77 -16.18
C LEU A 112 5.44 5.65 -17.37
N ARG A 113 5.81 6.95 -17.31
CA ARG A 113 5.62 7.89 -18.42
C ARG A 113 6.45 7.51 -19.66
N GLU A 114 7.70 7.11 -19.46
CA GLU A 114 8.59 6.65 -20.55
C GLU A 114 8.03 5.43 -21.26
N ASN A 115 7.30 4.57 -20.54
CA ASN A 115 6.64 3.38 -21.12
C ASN A 115 5.20 3.66 -21.56
N GLY A 116 4.81 4.92 -21.69
CA GLY A 116 3.55 5.32 -22.32
C GLY A 116 2.34 5.36 -21.40
N MET A 117 2.50 5.20 -20.08
CA MET A 117 1.41 5.41 -19.15
C MET A 117 1.10 6.91 -18.96
N GLU A 118 -0.17 7.23 -18.91
CA GLU A 118 -0.65 8.53 -18.50
C GLU A 118 -0.72 8.59 -16.96
N VAL A 119 0.21 9.36 -16.36
CA VAL A 119 0.32 9.48 -14.90
C VAL A 119 -0.40 10.73 -14.43
N ILE A 120 -1.49 10.54 -13.70
CA ILE A 120 -2.35 11.60 -13.16
C ILE A 120 -1.88 11.91 -11.74
N THR A 121 -1.38 13.13 -11.54
CA THR A 121 -0.83 13.59 -10.26
C THR A 121 -1.69 14.63 -9.56
N ASP A 122 -2.48 15.40 -10.31
CA ASP A 122 -3.38 16.42 -9.79
C ASP A 122 -4.76 15.82 -9.59
N ILE A 123 -4.99 15.31 -8.39
CA ILE A 123 -6.23 14.60 -8.02
C ILE A 123 -6.81 15.30 -6.80
N ASP A 124 -8.06 15.78 -6.91
CA ASP A 124 -8.84 16.13 -5.74
C ASP A 124 -9.20 14.85 -4.97
N LYS A 125 -8.53 14.64 -3.84
CA LYS A 125 -8.68 13.43 -3.01
C LYS A 125 -9.86 13.52 -2.04
N ALA A 126 -10.39 14.71 -1.76
CA ALA A 126 -11.40 14.91 -0.73
C ALA A 126 -12.71 14.13 -0.99
N PRO A 127 -13.27 14.09 -2.21
CA PRO A 127 -14.47 13.28 -2.48
C PRO A 127 -14.23 11.79 -2.29
N PHE A 128 -13.05 11.29 -2.69
CA PHE A 128 -12.69 9.87 -2.52
C PHE A 128 -12.54 9.51 -1.03
N ALA A 129 -11.86 10.36 -0.27
CA ALA A 129 -11.68 10.17 1.16
C ALA A 129 -13.03 10.11 1.89
N ALA A 130 -13.95 11.02 1.60
CA ALA A 130 -15.26 11.05 2.23
C ALA A 130 -16.05 9.75 2.00
N LEU A 131 -16.09 9.26 0.76
CA LEU A 131 -16.79 8.00 0.41
C LEU A 131 -16.09 6.77 1.02
N ALA A 132 -14.76 6.75 1.02
CA ALA A 132 -13.99 5.67 1.60
C ALA A 132 -14.16 5.60 3.13
N GLU A 133 -14.13 6.73 3.82
CA GLU A 133 -14.32 6.81 5.28
C GLU A 133 -15.72 6.33 5.69
N GLU A 134 -16.76 6.83 5.04
CA GLU A 134 -18.12 6.44 5.32
C GLU A 134 -18.33 4.91 5.22
N ALA A 135 -17.79 4.31 4.17
CA ALA A 135 -17.96 2.88 3.91
C ALA A 135 -17.05 1.98 4.76
N SER A 136 -15.83 2.41 5.09
CA SER A 136 -14.80 1.56 5.69
C SER A 136 -14.71 1.65 7.21
N TYR A 137 -15.02 2.81 7.79
CA TYR A 137 -14.86 3.01 9.24
C TYR A 137 -15.80 2.14 10.06
N SER A 138 -17.06 1.94 9.63
CA SER A 138 -17.98 1.03 10.31
C SER A 138 -17.44 -0.40 10.35
N VAL A 139 -16.88 -0.89 9.24
CA VAL A 139 -16.28 -2.23 9.16
C VAL A 139 -15.13 -2.42 10.14
N TYR A 140 -14.33 -1.36 10.35
CA TYR A 140 -13.25 -1.39 11.33
C TYR A 140 -13.78 -1.26 12.76
N THR A 141 -14.65 -0.28 13.01
CA THR A 141 -15.11 0.03 14.38
C THR A 141 -15.99 -1.05 14.98
N ASP A 142 -16.73 -1.78 14.18
CA ASP A 142 -17.53 -2.92 14.62
C ASP A 142 -16.67 -4.04 15.23
N GLN A 143 -15.42 -4.16 14.76
CA GLN A 143 -14.51 -5.19 15.23
C GLN A 143 -13.53 -4.70 16.31
N TYR A 144 -13.05 -3.45 16.20
CA TYR A 144 -11.92 -2.96 16.98
C TYR A 144 -12.22 -1.70 17.80
N GLY A 145 -13.42 -1.12 17.64
CA GLY A 145 -13.75 0.18 18.22
C GLY A 145 -13.12 1.37 17.48
N GLY A 146 -13.55 2.58 17.84
CA GLY A 146 -13.15 3.81 17.13
C GLY A 146 -11.89 4.50 17.66
N GLU A 147 -11.37 4.11 18.83
CA GLU A 147 -10.29 4.83 19.53
C GLU A 147 -9.03 5.05 18.66
N MET A 148 -8.62 4.02 17.92
CA MET A 148 -7.42 4.11 17.08
C MET A 148 -7.60 5.09 15.91
N ILE A 149 -8.80 5.15 15.33
CA ILE A 149 -9.12 6.11 14.27
C ILE A 149 -8.99 7.54 14.79
N GLU A 150 -9.56 7.81 15.95
CA GLU A 150 -9.49 9.16 16.57
C GLU A 150 -8.05 9.52 16.93
N ARG A 151 -7.26 8.58 17.43
CA ARG A 151 -5.84 8.79 17.70
C ARG A 151 -5.03 9.09 16.45
N ILE A 152 -5.31 8.41 15.33
CA ILE A 152 -4.64 8.67 14.06
C ILE A 152 -5.04 10.04 13.51
N LYS A 153 -6.33 10.39 13.56
CA LYS A 153 -6.83 11.71 13.12
C LYS A 153 -6.27 12.88 13.94
N ALA A 154 -5.90 12.63 15.19
CA ALA A 154 -5.32 13.64 16.07
C ALA A 154 -3.81 13.86 15.87
N VAL A 155 -3.15 13.11 14.99
CA VAL A 155 -1.73 13.32 14.63
C VAL A 155 -1.66 14.40 13.56
N GLU A 156 -1.06 15.53 13.95
CA GLU A 156 -0.76 16.66 13.05
C GLU A 156 0.51 16.44 12.24
#